data_08cb5e07120d3a16fc6506b08e6f1444
#
_entry.id   08cb5e07120d3a16fc6506b08e6f1444
#
_cell.length_a   1.000
_cell.length_b   1.000
_cell.length_c   1.000
_cell.angle_alpha   90.00
_cell.angle_beta   90.00
_cell.angle_gamma   90.00
#
_symmetry.space_group_name_H-M   'P 1'
#
loop_
_entity.id
_entity.type
_entity.pdbx_description
1 polymer ?
#
loop_
_entity_poly.entity_id
_entity_poly.type
_entity_poly.pdbx_seq_one_letter_code
_entity_poly.pdbx_strand_id
1 'polypeptide(L)'
;MNAKEYLQQGFYLDKKIESNLREVAELRHLCLGISAAGLEESHNPNRPTEAPFVRTIEKIWEREQEINREVDRLVDLKYEIGQVIDRVEDEAQRLVLRDRYIHFDAWEDIARSMGKGIRWIYAVHSDGVAAVEKILEERSTLQENVVAKH
;
A
#
# COMPACT_ATOMS: atom_id res chain seq x y z
N MET A 1 -15.40 7.76 -7.45
CA MET A 1 -14.77 7.08 -6.28
C MET A 1 -15.51 7.48 -5.02
N ASN A 2 -16.05 6.53 -4.28
CA ASN A 2 -16.70 6.80 -3.00
C ASN A 2 -15.65 6.88 -1.87
N ALA A 3 -16.09 7.28 -0.67
CA ALA A 3 -15.19 7.44 0.48
C ALA A 3 -14.44 6.16 0.85
N LYS A 4 -15.13 5.02 0.82
CA LYS A 4 -14.53 3.74 1.15
C LYS A 4 -13.44 3.35 0.15
N GLU A 5 -13.68 3.51 -1.13
CA GLU A 5 -12.68 3.28 -2.19
C GLU A 5 -11.47 4.23 -2.03
N TYR A 6 -11.74 5.49 -1.75
CA TYR A 6 -10.71 6.49 -1.47
C TYR A 6 -9.81 6.08 -0.31
N LEU A 7 -10.41 5.70 0.81
CA LEU A 7 -9.67 5.29 2.00
C LEU A 7 -8.89 4.00 1.81
N GLN A 8 -9.38 3.08 0.99
CA GLN A 8 -8.74 1.77 0.74
C GLN A 8 -7.53 1.84 -0.19
N GLN A 9 -7.28 2.95 -0.86
CA GLN A 9 -6.16 3.07 -1.81
C GLN A 9 -4.81 2.70 -1.20
N GLY A 10 -4.53 3.16 0.02
CA GLY A 10 -3.30 2.87 0.72
C GLY A 10 -3.11 1.38 1.01
N PHE A 11 -4.18 0.72 1.43
CA PHE A 11 -4.16 -0.71 1.74
C PHE A 11 -3.80 -1.56 0.50
N TYR A 12 -4.43 -1.31 -0.63
CA TYR A 12 -4.15 -2.06 -1.85
C TYR A 12 -2.73 -1.81 -2.37
N LEU A 13 -2.25 -0.57 -2.26
CA LEU A 13 -0.88 -0.26 -2.65
C LEU A 13 0.14 -0.93 -1.73
N ASP A 14 -0.13 -0.95 -0.41
CA ASP A 14 0.69 -1.67 0.56
C ASP A 14 0.78 -3.16 0.24
N LYS A 15 -0.34 -3.79 -0.10
CA LYS A 15 -0.40 -5.21 -0.50
C LYS A 15 0.37 -5.48 -1.80
N LYS A 16 0.30 -4.56 -2.74
CA LYS A 16 1.07 -4.65 -3.98
C LYS A 16 2.58 -4.58 -3.70
N ILE A 17 3.00 -3.67 -2.83
CA ILE A 17 4.40 -3.55 -2.39
C ILE A 17 4.87 -4.85 -1.73
N GLU A 18 4.09 -5.41 -0.81
CA GLU A 18 4.40 -6.70 -0.16
C GLU A 18 4.56 -7.82 -1.18
N SER A 19 3.67 -7.89 -2.17
CA SER A 19 3.73 -8.88 -3.25
C SER A 19 5.00 -8.73 -4.10
N ASN A 20 5.35 -7.49 -4.46
CA ASN A 20 6.56 -7.20 -5.23
C ASN A 20 7.83 -7.52 -4.43
N LEU A 21 7.85 -7.24 -3.13
CA LEU A 21 8.96 -7.61 -2.26
C LEU A 21 9.13 -9.13 -2.16
N ARG A 22 8.04 -9.87 -2.10
CA ARG A 22 8.06 -11.34 -2.13
C ARG A 22 8.64 -11.87 -3.43
N GLU A 23 8.22 -11.30 -4.56
CA GLU A 23 8.75 -11.65 -5.90
C GLU A 23 10.26 -11.41 -5.96
N VAL A 24 10.75 -10.28 -5.48
CA VAL A 24 12.20 -9.98 -5.42
C VAL A 24 12.93 -11.03 -4.57
N ALA A 25 12.38 -11.40 -3.41
CA ALA A 25 12.96 -12.43 -2.56
C ALA A 25 13.04 -13.79 -3.27
N GLU A 26 11.99 -14.16 -3.99
CA GLU A 26 11.95 -15.39 -4.80
C GLU A 26 12.97 -15.36 -5.93
N LEU A 27 13.08 -14.23 -6.65
CA LEU A 27 14.07 -14.05 -7.71
C LEU A 27 15.51 -14.14 -7.19
N ARG A 28 15.78 -13.54 -6.03
CA ARG A 28 17.10 -13.64 -5.37
C ARG A 28 17.43 -15.07 -4.99
N HIS A 29 16.44 -15.82 -4.50
CA HIS A 29 16.61 -17.23 -4.17
C HIS A 29 16.93 -18.07 -5.42
N LEU A 30 16.22 -17.85 -6.52
CA LEU A 30 16.48 -18.47 -7.80
C LEU A 30 17.88 -18.11 -8.34
N CYS A 31 18.31 -16.87 -8.17
CA CYS A 31 19.64 -16.39 -8.54
C CYS A 31 20.75 -17.16 -7.81
N LEU A 32 20.59 -17.39 -6.52
CA LEU A 32 21.51 -18.19 -5.70
C LEU A 32 21.56 -19.65 -6.18
N GLY A 33 20.40 -20.23 -6.52
CA GLY A 33 20.32 -21.58 -7.08
C GLY A 33 21.06 -21.73 -8.42
N ILE A 34 20.90 -20.76 -9.32
CA ILE A 34 21.60 -20.71 -10.61
C ILE A 34 23.11 -20.58 -10.39
N SER A 35 23.56 -19.74 -9.49
CA SER A 35 24.97 -19.55 -9.15
C SER A 35 25.59 -20.82 -8.57
N ALA A 36 24.88 -21.52 -7.67
CA ALA A 36 25.33 -22.77 -7.08
C ALA A 36 25.42 -23.88 -8.13
N ALA A 37 24.42 -24.01 -8.99
CA ALA A 37 24.43 -24.98 -10.10
C ALA A 37 25.56 -24.70 -11.12
N GLY A 38 25.84 -23.43 -11.38
CA GLY A 38 26.94 -23.01 -12.26
C GLY A 38 28.33 -23.36 -11.72
N LEU A 39 28.50 -23.43 -10.41
CA LEU A 39 29.73 -23.84 -9.76
C LEU A 39 29.99 -25.36 -9.87
N GLU A 40 28.93 -26.17 -9.92
CA GLU A 40 29.03 -27.62 -10.05
C GLU A 40 29.25 -28.07 -11.48
N GLU A 41 28.77 -27.32 -12.48
CA GLU A 41 28.85 -27.69 -13.92
C GLU A 41 30.00 -27.02 -14.66
N SER A 42 31.15 -26.82 -14.05
CA SER A 42 32.24 -25.95 -14.50
C SER A 42 32.94 -26.33 -15.81
N HIS A 43 32.44 -27.27 -16.63
CA HIS A 43 33.19 -27.79 -17.78
C HIS A 43 32.47 -27.82 -19.14
N ASN A 44 31.38 -27.05 -19.34
CA ASN A 44 30.79 -26.98 -20.68
C ASN A 44 31.06 -25.62 -21.31
N PRO A 45 32.08 -25.46 -22.20
CA PRO A 45 32.46 -24.17 -22.76
C PRO A 45 31.43 -23.60 -23.74
N ASN A 46 30.40 -24.36 -24.13
CA ASN A 46 29.34 -23.91 -25.04
C ASN A 46 28.05 -23.50 -24.36
N ARG A 47 27.99 -23.50 -23.02
CA ARG A 47 26.80 -23.14 -22.29
C ARG A 47 26.86 -21.66 -21.88
N PRO A 48 25.92 -20.81 -22.30
CA PRO A 48 25.89 -19.42 -21.85
C PRO A 48 25.43 -19.35 -20.40
N THR A 49 26.36 -19.60 -19.47
CA THR A 49 26.09 -19.67 -18.02
C THR A 49 25.77 -18.31 -17.39
N GLU A 50 26.19 -17.21 -18.04
CA GLU A 50 26.02 -15.85 -17.51
C GLU A 50 24.69 -15.22 -17.88
N ALA A 51 24.12 -15.53 -19.04
CA ALA A 51 22.92 -14.87 -19.55
C ALA A 51 21.67 -15.04 -18.67
N PRO A 52 21.33 -16.23 -18.11
CA PRO A 52 20.19 -16.36 -17.21
C PRO A 52 20.38 -15.59 -15.90
N PHE A 53 21.59 -15.59 -15.36
CA PHE A 53 21.94 -14.88 -14.13
C PHE A 53 21.82 -13.37 -14.32
N VAL A 54 22.36 -12.84 -15.42
CA VAL A 54 22.31 -11.39 -15.73
C VAL A 54 20.86 -10.95 -15.93
N ARG A 55 20.04 -11.72 -16.65
CA ARG A 55 18.62 -11.42 -16.86
C ARG A 55 17.86 -11.39 -15.53
N THR A 56 18.16 -12.30 -14.63
CA THR A 56 17.51 -12.35 -13.32
C THR A 56 17.88 -11.11 -12.49
N ILE A 57 19.16 -10.73 -12.48
CA ILE A 57 19.62 -9.52 -11.81
C ILE A 57 18.94 -8.26 -12.37
N GLU A 58 18.83 -8.15 -13.70
CA GLU A 58 18.16 -7.03 -14.36
C GLU A 58 16.69 -6.93 -13.93
N LYS A 59 15.98 -8.07 -13.87
CA LYS A 59 14.58 -8.13 -13.43
C LYS A 59 14.42 -7.75 -11.96
N ILE A 60 15.34 -8.18 -11.10
CA ILE A 60 15.38 -7.78 -9.69
C ILE A 60 15.53 -6.25 -9.60
N TRP A 61 16.47 -5.69 -10.33
CA TRP A 61 16.72 -4.25 -10.33
C TRP A 61 15.49 -3.46 -10.79
N GLU A 62 14.86 -3.86 -11.91
CA GLU A 62 13.64 -3.23 -12.42
C GLU A 62 12.51 -3.28 -11.41
N ARG A 63 12.33 -4.42 -10.74
CA ARG A 63 11.28 -4.59 -9.73
C ARG A 63 11.56 -3.74 -8.49
N GLU A 64 12.82 -3.64 -8.07
CA GLU A 64 13.22 -2.78 -6.95
C GLU A 64 12.97 -1.30 -7.24
N GLN A 65 13.19 -0.85 -8.48
CA GLN A 65 12.88 0.52 -8.88
C GLN A 65 11.37 0.79 -8.84
N GLU A 66 10.57 -0.16 -9.28
CA GLU A 66 9.11 -0.09 -9.18
C GLU A 66 8.65 -0.01 -7.72
N ILE A 67 9.22 -0.85 -6.85
CA ILE A 67 8.92 -0.84 -5.40
C ILE A 67 9.23 0.54 -4.80
N ASN A 68 10.35 1.13 -5.13
CA ASN A 68 10.74 2.46 -4.63
C ASN A 68 9.69 3.51 -5.03
N ARG A 69 9.22 3.50 -6.27
CA ARG A 69 8.17 4.41 -6.73
C ARG A 69 6.84 4.16 -5.99
N GLU A 70 6.50 2.92 -5.76
CA GLU A 70 5.27 2.54 -5.03
C GLU A 70 5.34 2.94 -3.56
N VAL A 71 6.49 2.80 -2.91
CA VAL A 71 6.70 3.25 -1.52
C VAL A 71 6.54 4.77 -1.41
N ASP A 72 7.14 5.53 -2.33
CA ASP A 72 6.98 6.98 -2.37
C ASP A 72 5.51 7.37 -2.54
N ARG A 73 4.81 6.71 -3.44
CA ARG A 73 3.38 6.93 -3.65
C ARG A 73 2.56 6.57 -2.40
N LEU A 74 2.91 5.49 -1.71
CA LEU A 74 2.22 5.09 -0.47
C LEU A 74 2.38 6.15 0.63
N VAL A 75 3.59 6.69 0.78
CA VAL A 75 3.86 7.78 1.73
C VAL A 75 2.96 8.99 1.43
N ASP A 76 2.89 9.39 0.17
CA ASP A 76 2.05 10.51 -0.28
C ASP A 76 0.56 10.24 -0.04
N LEU A 77 0.10 9.03 -0.36
CA LEU A 77 -1.30 8.62 -0.13
C LEU A 77 -1.66 8.62 1.35
N LYS A 78 -0.81 8.08 2.20
CA LYS A 78 -1.03 8.06 3.65
C LYS A 78 -1.12 9.48 4.20
N TYR A 79 -0.26 10.37 3.73
CA TYR A 79 -0.29 11.76 4.14
C TYR A 79 -1.58 12.45 3.70
N GLU A 80 -1.97 12.30 2.45
CA GLU A 80 -3.20 12.89 1.90
C GLU A 80 -4.46 12.34 2.60
N ILE A 81 -4.55 11.02 2.73
CA ILE A 81 -5.68 10.36 3.42
C ILE A 81 -5.71 10.79 4.89
N GLY A 82 -4.56 10.87 5.54
CA GLY A 82 -4.44 11.34 6.92
C GLY A 82 -4.98 12.75 7.10
N GLN A 83 -4.70 13.66 6.17
CA GLN A 83 -5.21 15.02 6.19
C GLN A 83 -6.74 15.06 6.07
N VAL A 84 -7.33 14.23 5.23
CA VAL A 84 -8.79 14.11 5.09
C VAL A 84 -9.40 13.57 6.38
N ILE A 85 -8.83 12.52 6.97
CA ILE A 85 -9.29 11.94 8.23
C ILE A 85 -9.21 12.96 9.36
N ASP A 86 -8.16 13.77 9.41
CA ASP A 86 -7.98 14.80 10.45
C ASP A 86 -9.09 15.87 10.45
N ARG A 87 -9.82 16.00 9.34
CA ARG A 87 -10.98 16.88 9.22
C ARG A 87 -12.27 16.30 9.80
N VAL A 88 -12.30 15.02 10.12
CA VAL A 88 -13.44 14.39 10.80
C VAL A 88 -13.53 14.93 12.23
N GLU A 89 -14.69 15.44 12.63
CA GLU A 89 -14.85 16.12 13.92
C GLU A 89 -14.83 15.18 15.12
N ASP A 90 -15.41 14.00 14.99
CA ASP A 90 -15.48 13.02 16.08
C ASP A 90 -14.15 12.30 16.26
N GLU A 91 -13.62 12.37 17.49
CA GLU A 91 -12.31 11.79 17.82
C GLU A 91 -12.27 10.26 17.68
N ALA A 92 -13.32 9.57 18.13
CA ALA A 92 -13.39 8.12 18.01
C ALA A 92 -13.42 7.66 16.55
N GLN A 93 -14.16 8.39 15.71
CA GLN A 93 -14.19 8.14 14.28
C GLN A 93 -12.80 8.35 13.64
N ARG A 94 -12.12 9.44 13.98
CA ARG A 94 -10.75 9.69 13.49
C ARG A 94 -9.80 8.56 13.84
N LEU A 95 -9.80 8.12 15.09
CA LEU A 95 -8.90 7.06 15.56
C LEU A 95 -9.17 5.73 14.86
N VAL A 96 -10.43 5.33 14.74
CA VAL A 96 -10.80 4.10 14.03
C VAL A 96 -10.39 4.17 12.56
N LEU A 97 -10.62 5.28 11.89
CA LEU A 97 -10.24 5.47 10.50
C LEU A 97 -8.71 5.44 10.31
N ARG A 98 -7.97 6.10 11.20
CA ARG A 98 -6.51 6.09 11.14
C ARG A 98 -5.96 4.68 11.35
N ASP A 99 -6.43 3.97 12.35
CA ASP A 99 -5.97 2.62 12.65
C ASP A 99 -6.25 1.67 11.47
N ARG A 100 -7.41 1.81 10.84
CA ARG A 100 -7.80 0.95 9.73
C ARG A 100 -7.10 1.30 8.40
N TYR A 101 -7.03 2.59 8.05
CA TYR A 101 -6.62 3.02 6.71
C TYR A 101 -5.21 3.61 6.62
N ILE A 102 -4.61 4.00 7.73
CA ILE A 102 -3.21 4.45 7.79
C ILE A 102 -2.30 3.33 8.31
N HIS A 103 -2.71 2.66 9.38
CA HIS A 103 -1.90 1.61 10.02
C HIS A 103 -2.25 0.20 9.54
N PHE A 104 -3.37 0.05 8.81
CA PHE A 104 -3.85 -1.23 8.26
C PHE A 104 -4.12 -2.30 9.32
N ASP A 105 -4.53 -1.87 10.52
CA ASP A 105 -4.82 -2.76 11.63
C ASP A 105 -6.05 -3.62 11.35
N ALA A 106 -6.04 -4.85 11.85
CA ALA A 106 -7.20 -5.73 11.82
C ALA A 106 -8.29 -5.19 12.75
N TRP A 107 -9.55 -5.45 12.43
CA TRP A 107 -10.69 -4.98 13.22
C TRP A 107 -10.61 -5.39 14.69
N GLU A 108 -10.16 -6.60 14.98
CA GLU A 108 -9.99 -7.14 16.33
C GLU A 108 -8.92 -6.36 17.13
N ASP A 109 -7.85 -5.95 16.43
CA ASP A 109 -6.78 -5.16 17.05
C ASP A 109 -7.24 -3.75 17.38
N ILE A 110 -8.03 -3.16 16.48
CA ILE A 110 -8.65 -1.84 16.71
C ILE A 110 -9.59 -1.91 17.93
N ALA A 111 -10.45 -2.91 17.97
CA ALA A 111 -11.38 -3.13 19.10
C ALA A 111 -10.64 -3.26 20.43
N ARG A 112 -9.56 -4.02 20.43
CA ARG A 112 -8.72 -4.21 21.63
C ARG A 112 -8.03 -2.91 22.05
N SER A 113 -7.46 -2.19 21.12
CA SER A 113 -6.79 -0.90 21.37
C SER A 113 -7.75 0.14 21.91
N MET A 114 -8.97 0.20 21.39
CA MET A 114 -10.00 1.15 21.82
C MET A 114 -10.72 0.71 23.11
N GLY A 115 -10.55 -0.53 23.54
CA GLY A 115 -11.26 -1.10 24.70
C GLY A 115 -12.76 -1.22 24.46
N LYS A 116 -13.18 -1.49 23.21
CA LYS A 116 -14.57 -1.57 22.79
C LYS A 116 -14.87 -2.87 22.07
N GLY A 117 -16.16 -3.24 22.02
CA GLY A 117 -16.62 -4.38 21.23
C GLY A 117 -16.57 -4.12 19.75
N ILE A 118 -16.46 -5.19 18.95
CA ILE A 118 -16.32 -5.08 17.51
C ILE A 118 -17.53 -4.42 16.82
N ARG A 119 -18.73 -4.61 17.36
CA ARG A 119 -19.94 -3.96 16.82
C ARG A 119 -19.89 -2.45 16.96
N TRP A 120 -19.37 -1.97 18.08
CA TRP A 120 -19.16 -0.54 18.31
C TRP A 120 -18.17 0.03 17.29
N ILE A 121 -17.08 -0.71 17.05
CA ILE A 121 -16.05 -0.31 16.05
C ILE A 121 -16.69 -0.20 14.65
N TYR A 122 -17.49 -1.17 14.24
CA TYR A 122 -18.16 -1.11 12.93
C TYR A 122 -19.14 0.05 12.81
N ALA A 123 -19.86 0.35 13.88
CA ALA A 123 -20.78 1.51 13.89
C ALA A 123 -20.01 2.83 13.78
N VAL A 124 -18.96 3.00 14.56
CA VAL A 124 -18.09 4.20 14.51
C VAL A 124 -17.41 4.31 13.16
N HIS A 125 -16.94 3.23 12.59
CA HIS A 125 -16.36 3.19 11.26
C HIS A 125 -17.37 3.64 10.19
N SER A 126 -18.57 3.12 10.21
CA SER A 126 -19.63 3.49 9.28
C SER A 126 -19.93 4.99 9.33
N ASP A 127 -20.06 5.55 10.53
CA ASP A 127 -20.28 6.97 10.73
C ASP A 127 -19.07 7.79 10.25
N GLY A 128 -17.88 7.32 10.51
CA GLY A 128 -16.63 7.96 10.05
C GLY A 128 -16.51 7.99 8.54
N VAL A 129 -16.85 6.89 7.86
CA VAL A 129 -16.87 6.84 6.38
C VAL A 129 -17.88 7.82 5.81
N ALA A 130 -19.06 7.94 6.42
CA ALA A 130 -20.06 8.93 6.02
C ALA A 130 -19.54 10.38 6.21
N ALA A 131 -18.80 10.65 7.28
CA ALA A 131 -18.17 11.95 7.50
C ALA A 131 -17.11 12.27 6.43
N VAL A 132 -16.30 11.29 6.05
CA VAL A 132 -15.31 11.42 4.97
C VAL A 132 -15.99 11.67 3.64
N GLU A 133 -17.10 11.01 3.35
CA GLU A 133 -17.87 11.24 2.12
C GLU A 133 -18.27 12.71 1.97
N LYS A 134 -18.77 13.32 3.04
CA LYS A 134 -19.13 14.75 3.06
C LYS A 134 -17.91 15.65 2.82
N ILE A 135 -16.78 15.34 3.46
CA ILE A 135 -15.53 16.10 3.31
C ILE A 135 -15.06 16.05 1.86
N LEU A 136 -15.11 14.88 1.21
CA LEU A 136 -14.71 14.72 -0.18
C LEU A 136 -15.64 15.44 -1.15
N GLU A 137 -16.95 15.45 -0.89
CA GLU A 137 -17.95 16.19 -1.68
C GLU A 137 -17.69 17.71 -1.58
N GLU A 138 -17.46 18.25 -0.39
CA GLU A 138 -17.13 19.65 -0.17
C GLU A 138 -15.85 20.04 -0.91
N ARG A 139 -14.82 19.19 -0.86
CA ARG A 139 -13.55 19.38 -1.58
C ARG A 139 -13.76 19.44 -3.09
N SER A 140 -14.57 18.57 -3.63
CA SER A 140 -14.91 18.50 -5.07
C SER A 140 -15.64 19.78 -5.51
N THR A 141 -16.63 20.22 -4.75
CA THR A 141 -17.38 21.45 -5.03
C THR A 141 -16.48 22.68 -5.02
N LEU A 142 -15.56 22.78 -4.07
CA LEU A 142 -14.60 23.87 -4.00
C LEU A 142 -13.66 23.91 -5.22
N GLN A 143 -13.20 22.76 -5.67
CA GLN A 143 -12.34 22.63 -6.86
C GLN A 143 -13.08 23.05 -8.13
N GLU A 144 -14.32 22.64 -8.30
CA GLU A 144 -15.18 23.04 -9.43
C GLU A 144 -15.41 24.54 -9.45
N ASN A 145 -15.65 25.15 -8.29
CA ASN A 145 -15.86 26.59 -8.18
C ASN A 145 -14.59 27.39 -8.51
N VAL A 146 -13.42 26.88 -8.14
CA VAL A 146 -12.12 27.53 -8.47
C VAL A 146 -11.86 27.45 -9.98
N VAL A 147 -12.14 26.32 -10.60
CA VAL A 147 -11.98 26.15 -12.07
C VAL A 147 -12.96 27.02 -12.84
N ALA A 148 -14.20 27.15 -12.37
CA ALA A 148 -15.23 27.99 -13.01
C ALA A 148 -14.93 29.50 -12.94
N LYS A 149 -14.09 29.97 -12.00
CA LYS A 149 -13.68 31.38 -11.87
C LYS A 149 -12.46 31.79 -12.71
N HIS A 150 -11.83 30.82 -13.33
CA HIS A 150 -10.71 31.02 -14.23
C HIS A 150 -11.07 30.62 -15.67
#